data_9b053d91e95b107f35102dc616b91f81
#
_entry.id   9b053d91e95b107f35102dc616b91f81
#
_cell.length_a   1.000
_cell.length_b   1.000
_cell.length_c   1.000
_cell.angle_alpha   90.00
_cell.angle_beta   90.00
_cell.angle_gamma   90.00
#
_symmetry.space_group_name_H-M   'P 1'
#
loop_
_entity.id
_entity.type
_entity.pdbx_description
1 polymer ?
#
loop_
_entity_poly.entity_id
_entity_poly.type
_entity_poly.pdbx_seq_one_letter_code
_entity_poly.pdbx_strand_id
1 'polypeptide(L)'
;MRHTFKIFSQVLSIWIFAICLLVISPNFAIAAPVKAPIDFTKQTAIEVKVNLSNSVNELKFIPNRFTFESGKRYKLLLSNPSEMKHYFTSKDFADAIWTQNVVAGDVEVKGNIRELELRPNTTATWTFIPIKSGTYELHCAIAGHAEAGMRGSITIQPSAVD
;
A
#
# COMPACT_ATOMS: atom_id res chain seq x y z
N MET A 1 1.09 -63.83 58.71
CA MET A 1 1.82 -63.17 57.65
C MET A 1 1.08 -62.86 56.34
N ARG A 2 -0.25 -63.08 56.23
CA ARG A 2 -1.01 -62.82 54.98
C ARG A 2 -1.81 -61.50 54.97
N HIS A 3 -2.02 -60.84 56.08
CA HIS A 3 -2.83 -59.61 56.18
C HIS A 3 -2.06 -58.33 55.94
N THR A 4 -0.80 -58.28 56.25
CA THR A 4 0.07 -57.11 56.11
C THR A 4 0.42 -56.78 54.63
N PHE A 5 0.42 -57.76 53.75
CA PHE A 5 0.76 -57.60 52.32
C PHE A 5 -0.39 -56.94 51.51
N LYS A 6 -1.64 -57.16 51.89
CA LYS A 6 -2.81 -56.57 51.19
C LYS A 6 -2.99 -55.07 51.46
N ILE A 7 -2.64 -54.61 52.66
CA ILE A 7 -2.74 -53.21 53.04
C ILE A 7 -1.69 -52.38 52.31
N PHE A 8 -0.48 -52.90 52.10
CA PHE A 8 0.61 -52.21 51.42
C PHE A 8 0.29 -52.05 49.89
N SER A 9 -0.39 -53.02 49.28
CA SER A 9 -0.76 -52.95 47.86
C SER A 9 -1.85 -51.90 47.60
N GLN A 10 -2.80 -51.71 48.53
CA GLN A 10 -3.86 -50.73 48.37
C GLN A 10 -3.44 -49.30 48.60
N VAL A 11 -2.50 -49.06 49.52
CA VAL A 11 -1.95 -47.72 49.78
C VAL A 11 -1.08 -47.27 48.63
N LEU A 12 -0.30 -48.17 47.99
CA LEU A 12 0.52 -47.83 46.84
C LEU A 12 -0.33 -47.50 45.59
N SER A 13 -1.47 -48.13 45.40
CA SER A 13 -2.40 -47.86 44.30
C SER A 13 -3.06 -46.49 44.39
N ILE A 14 -3.40 -46.03 45.61
CA ILE A 14 -4.00 -44.71 45.85
C ILE A 14 -3.02 -43.58 45.60
N TRP A 15 -1.74 -43.77 45.93
CA TRP A 15 -0.70 -42.75 45.64
C TRP A 15 -0.37 -42.58 44.16
N ILE A 16 -0.44 -43.65 43.36
CA ILE A 16 -0.22 -43.60 41.93
C ILE A 16 -1.38 -42.86 41.24
N PHE A 17 -2.61 -42.99 41.67
CA PHE A 17 -3.77 -42.26 41.16
C PHE A 17 -3.75 -40.78 41.52
N ALA A 18 -3.25 -40.44 42.72
CA ALA A 18 -3.13 -39.03 43.13
C ALA A 18 -2.05 -38.24 42.37
N ILE A 19 -0.96 -38.92 41.93
CA ILE A 19 0.13 -38.30 41.16
C ILE A 19 -0.26 -38.07 39.69
N CYS A 20 -1.14 -38.92 39.11
CA CYS A 20 -1.61 -38.72 37.74
C CYS A 20 -2.60 -37.56 37.51
N LEU A 21 -3.24 -37.06 38.61
CA LEU A 21 -4.20 -35.95 38.51
C LEU A 21 -3.57 -34.56 38.56
N LEU A 22 -2.27 -34.46 38.77
CA LEU A 22 -1.56 -33.17 38.95
C LEU A 22 -0.86 -32.66 37.69
N VAL A 23 -0.95 -33.35 36.53
CA VAL A 23 -0.18 -33.01 35.32
C VAL A 23 -1.04 -32.50 34.15
N ILE A 24 -2.35 -32.42 34.32
CA ILE A 24 -3.20 -31.79 33.28
C ILE A 24 -3.44 -30.34 33.69
N SER A 25 -2.41 -29.52 33.55
CA SER A 25 -2.59 -28.07 33.47
C SER A 25 -3.15 -27.76 32.10
N PRO A 26 -4.38 -27.27 31.91
CA PRO A 26 -4.82 -26.78 30.63
C PRO A 26 -3.95 -25.55 30.32
N ASN A 27 -3.01 -25.70 29.41
CA ASN A 27 -2.36 -24.57 28.80
C ASN A 27 -3.43 -23.79 28.00
N PHE A 28 -4.10 -22.86 28.67
CA PHE A 28 -4.88 -21.85 27.99
C PHE A 28 -3.89 -20.99 27.24
N ALA A 29 -3.63 -21.32 25.98
CA ALA A 29 -2.98 -20.41 25.05
C ALA A 29 -3.94 -19.23 24.87
N ILE A 30 -3.66 -18.13 25.56
CA ILE A 30 -4.31 -16.84 25.30
C ILE A 30 -3.85 -16.45 23.90
N ALA A 31 -4.72 -16.65 22.89
CA ALA A 31 -4.47 -16.16 21.56
C ALA A 31 -4.27 -14.64 21.64
N ALA A 32 -3.12 -14.15 21.16
CA ALA A 32 -2.89 -12.72 21.05
C ALA A 32 -4.03 -12.09 20.22
N PRO A 33 -4.49 -10.88 20.58
CA PRO A 33 -5.55 -10.22 19.82
C PRO A 33 -5.11 -10.06 18.37
N VAL A 34 -5.85 -10.67 17.45
CA VAL A 34 -5.64 -10.50 16.03
C VAL A 34 -5.98 -9.05 15.71
N LYS A 35 -4.96 -8.26 15.31
CA LYS A 35 -5.15 -6.88 14.88
C LYS A 35 -6.15 -6.89 13.70
N ALA A 36 -7.23 -6.11 13.81
CA ALA A 36 -8.22 -6.02 12.76
C ALA A 36 -7.56 -5.61 11.42
N PRO A 37 -8.00 -6.17 10.28
CA PRO A 37 -7.42 -5.81 8.99
C PRO A 37 -7.56 -4.29 8.74
N ILE A 38 -6.47 -3.68 8.32
CA ILE A 38 -6.44 -2.24 8.01
C ILE A 38 -7.19 -2.02 6.70
N ASP A 39 -8.25 -1.21 6.74
CA ASP A 39 -8.92 -0.75 5.52
C ASP A 39 -8.15 0.45 4.94
N PHE A 40 -7.25 0.16 4.01
CA PHE A 40 -6.41 1.17 3.36
C PHE A 40 -7.21 2.24 2.61
N THR A 41 -8.45 1.93 2.19
CA THR A 41 -9.30 2.87 1.45
C THR A 41 -9.88 3.98 2.32
N LYS A 42 -9.91 3.78 3.64
CA LYS A 42 -10.41 4.76 4.63
C LYS A 42 -9.32 5.65 5.21
N GLN A 43 -8.05 5.42 4.86
CA GLN A 43 -6.98 6.31 5.28
C GLN A 43 -7.16 7.72 4.70
N THR A 44 -6.79 8.74 5.46
CA THR A 44 -6.66 10.10 4.91
C THR A 44 -5.60 10.10 3.81
N ALA A 45 -5.94 10.59 2.62
CA ALA A 45 -5.00 10.61 1.51
C ALA A 45 -3.91 11.68 1.72
N ILE A 46 -2.66 11.32 1.44
CA ILE A 46 -1.54 12.26 1.38
C ILE A 46 -1.60 12.96 0.01
N GLU A 47 -1.82 14.26 0.01
CA GLU A 47 -1.92 15.03 -1.23
C GLU A 47 -0.53 15.42 -1.75
N VAL A 48 -0.34 15.23 -3.06
CA VAL A 48 0.89 15.60 -3.78
C VAL A 48 0.52 16.39 -5.01
N LYS A 49 0.98 17.64 -5.09
CA LYS A 49 0.77 18.51 -6.26
C LYS A 49 1.79 18.21 -7.35
N VAL A 50 1.32 18.16 -8.60
CA VAL A 50 2.14 17.88 -9.78
C VAL A 50 1.69 18.79 -10.91
N ASN A 51 2.60 19.59 -11.43
CA ASN A 51 2.36 20.35 -12.65
C ASN A 51 3.00 19.64 -13.85
N LEU A 52 2.22 19.46 -14.91
CA LEU A 52 2.67 19.00 -16.20
C LEU A 52 3.03 20.24 -17.02
N SER A 53 4.29 20.70 -16.93
CA SER A 53 4.77 21.97 -17.44
C SER A 53 4.49 23.18 -16.50
N ASN A 54 4.68 24.39 -17.00
CA ASN A 54 4.42 25.66 -16.34
C ASN A 54 3.85 26.69 -17.32
N SER A 55 3.60 27.92 -16.87
CA SER A 55 3.04 29.00 -17.68
C SER A 55 3.95 29.51 -18.79
N VAL A 56 5.24 29.14 -18.79
CA VAL A 56 6.20 29.47 -19.86
C VAL A 56 6.49 28.26 -20.78
N ASN A 57 5.65 27.23 -20.72
CA ASN A 57 5.66 26.04 -21.58
C ASN A 57 6.96 25.20 -21.51
N GLU A 58 7.66 25.19 -20.35
CA GLU A 58 8.81 24.30 -20.17
C GLU A 58 8.41 22.83 -20.17
N LEU A 59 9.14 22.01 -20.92
CA LEU A 59 8.88 20.58 -21.03
C LEU A 59 9.44 19.80 -19.82
N LYS A 60 8.74 19.87 -18.68
CA LYS A 60 9.12 19.20 -17.44
C LYS A 60 7.92 18.91 -16.54
N PHE A 61 8.03 17.91 -15.69
CA PHE A 61 7.15 17.74 -14.53
C PHE A 61 7.68 18.53 -13.35
N ILE A 62 6.80 19.07 -12.50
CA ILE A 62 7.15 19.83 -11.30
C ILE A 62 6.31 19.33 -10.12
N PRO A 63 6.91 18.58 -9.18
CA PRO A 63 8.26 18.00 -9.22
C PRO A 63 8.37 16.88 -10.27
N ASN A 64 9.60 16.46 -10.59
CA ASN A 64 9.87 15.37 -11.52
C ASN A 64 10.35 14.08 -10.83
N ARG A 65 10.41 14.07 -9.51
CA ARG A 65 10.73 12.89 -8.69
C ARG A 65 9.72 12.76 -7.57
N PHE A 66 9.23 11.54 -7.40
CA PHE A 66 8.23 11.22 -6.39
C PHE A 66 8.69 10.02 -5.57
N THR A 67 8.39 10.04 -4.27
CA THR A 67 8.60 8.91 -3.39
C THR A 67 7.30 8.63 -2.65
N PHE A 68 6.81 7.41 -2.80
CA PHE A 68 5.63 6.90 -2.14
C PHE A 68 6.01 5.72 -1.24
N GLU A 69 5.20 5.44 -0.23
CA GLU A 69 5.36 4.29 0.66
C GLU A 69 4.21 3.30 0.38
N SER A 70 4.56 2.03 0.25
CA SER A 70 3.57 0.96 0.02
C SER A 70 2.53 0.93 1.14
N GLY A 71 1.26 0.73 0.79
CA GLY A 71 0.14 0.66 1.73
C GLY A 71 -0.38 2.01 2.23
N LYS A 72 0.25 3.14 1.92
CA LYS A 72 -0.30 4.47 2.22
C LYS A 72 -1.19 4.98 1.08
N ARG A 73 -2.24 5.70 1.43
CA ARG A 73 -3.16 6.27 0.45
C ARG A 73 -2.67 7.64 -0.01
N TYR A 74 -2.54 7.85 -1.31
CA TYR A 74 -2.11 9.10 -1.93
C TYR A 74 -3.17 9.67 -2.86
N LYS A 75 -3.12 11.00 -3.07
CA LYS A 75 -3.94 11.72 -4.03
C LYS A 75 -3.04 12.70 -4.79
N LEU A 76 -2.74 12.42 -6.05
CA LEU A 76 -2.08 13.38 -6.92
C LEU A 76 -3.08 14.47 -7.33
N LEU A 77 -2.65 15.72 -7.20
CA LEU A 77 -3.35 16.90 -7.71
C LEU A 77 -2.59 17.33 -8.98
N LEU A 78 -3.02 16.81 -10.12
CA LEU A 78 -2.40 17.06 -11.42
C LEU A 78 -2.94 18.34 -12.02
N SER A 79 -2.07 19.20 -12.54
CA SER A 79 -2.43 20.45 -13.21
C SER A 79 -1.55 20.66 -14.44
N ASN A 80 -2.13 21.17 -15.50
CA ASN A 80 -1.41 21.62 -16.68
C ASN A 80 -1.62 23.12 -16.90
N PRO A 81 -0.73 23.99 -16.38
CA PRO A 81 -0.84 25.45 -16.54
C PRO A 81 -0.29 25.99 -17.87
N SER A 82 0.12 25.09 -18.79
CA SER A 82 0.69 25.48 -20.09
C SER A 82 -0.39 25.65 -21.17
N GLU A 83 0.01 26.16 -22.31
CA GLU A 83 -0.83 26.31 -23.49
C GLU A 83 -0.89 25.05 -24.39
N MET A 84 -0.09 24.02 -24.03
CA MET A 84 -0.03 22.76 -24.75
C MET A 84 -0.59 21.63 -23.90
N LYS A 85 -1.15 20.59 -24.55
CA LYS A 85 -1.50 19.36 -23.83
C LYS A 85 -0.25 18.59 -23.42
N HIS A 86 -0.34 17.88 -22.32
CA HIS A 86 0.71 16.99 -21.83
C HIS A 86 0.12 15.69 -21.31
N TYR A 87 0.96 14.66 -21.22
CA TYR A 87 0.60 13.36 -20.71
C TYR A 87 1.37 13.06 -19.43
N PHE A 88 0.67 12.52 -18.43
CA PHE A 88 1.28 11.80 -17.32
C PHE A 88 1.26 10.32 -17.65
N THR A 89 2.36 9.80 -18.19
CA THR A 89 2.48 8.40 -18.63
C THR A 89 3.47 7.67 -17.74
N SER A 90 2.99 6.62 -17.07
CA SER A 90 3.83 5.72 -16.28
C SER A 90 3.16 4.35 -16.18
N LYS A 91 3.37 3.51 -17.23
CA LYS A 91 2.66 2.23 -17.39
C LYS A 91 2.99 1.25 -16.27
N ASP A 92 4.28 1.08 -15.98
CA ASP A 92 4.74 0.12 -14.96
C ASP A 92 4.37 0.57 -13.55
N PHE A 93 4.34 1.89 -13.28
CA PHE A 93 3.82 2.43 -12.03
C PHE A 93 2.33 2.12 -11.87
N ALA A 94 1.53 2.29 -12.94
CA ALA A 94 0.12 1.98 -12.91
C ALA A 94 -0.15 0.50 -12.57
N ASP A 95 0.73 -0.41 -13.02
CA ASP A 95 0.66 -1.85 -12.69
C ASP A 95 1.20 -2.19 -11.27
N ALA A 96 1.81 -1.22 -10.61
CA ALA A 96 2.39 -1.34 -9.26
C ALA A 96 1.50 -0.74 -8.15
N ILE A 97 0.35 -0.17 -8.50
CA ILE A 97 -0.57 0.49 -7.59
C ILE A 97 -1.98 -0.08 -7.71
N TRP A 98 -2.78 0.14 -6.67
CA TRP A 98 -4.22 0.02 -6.76
C TRP A 98 -4.82 1.41 -6.95
N THR A 99 -5.38 1.69 -8.13
CA THR A 99 -6.09 2.95 -8.42
C THR A 99 -7.49 2.90 -7.83
N GLN A 100 -7.79 3.81 -6.92
CA GLN A 100 -9.13 3.97 -6.38
C GLN A 100 -10.01 4.71 -7.38
N ASN A 101 -9.56 5.87 -7.86
CA ASN A 101 -10.23 6.66 -8.88
C ASN A 101 -9.31 7.71 -9.51
N VAL A 102 -9.70 8.16 -10.70
CA VAL A 102 -9.24 9.40 -11.31
C VAL A 102 -10.46 10.28 -11.55
N VAL A 103 -10.40 11.55 -11.16
CA VAL A 103 -11.46 12.52 -11.37
C VAL A 103 -10.94 13.69 -12.22
N ALA A 104 -11.64 13.99 -13.31
CA ALA A 104 -11.33 15.11 -14.20
C ALA A 104 -12.65 15.81 -14.61
N GLY A 105 -12.82 17.04 -14.13
CA GLY A 105 -14.12 17.73 -14.24
C GLY A 105 -15.23 16.92 -13.58
N ASP A 106 -16.30 16.66 -14.33
CA ASP A 106 -17.47 15.90 -13.87
C ASP A 106 -17.34 14.38 -14.11
N VAL A 107 -16.16 13.89 -14.53
CA VAL A 107 -15.94 12.47 -14.84
C VAL A 107 -15.10 11.82 -13.76
N GLU A 108 -15.57 10.68 -13.24
CA GLU A 108 -14.82 9.77 -12.39
C GLU A 108 -14.56 8.46 -13.13
N VAL A 109 -13.29 8.05 -13.18
CA VAL A 109 -12.85 6.77 -13.78
C VAL A 109 -12.30 5.88 -12.68
N LYS A 110 -12.70 4.61 -12.68
CA LYS A 110 -12.17 3.56 -11.78
C LYS A 110 -11.44 2.50 -12.59
N GLY A 111 -10.33 2.03 -12.07
CA GLY A 111 -9.50 1.02 -12.72
C GLY A 111 -8.09 1.48 -12.99
N ASN A 112 -7.33 0.65 -13.70
CA ASN A 112 -5.93 0.92 -13.99
C ASN A 112 -5.79 1.98 -15.10
N ILE A 113 -5.23 3.13 -14.75
CA ILE A 113 -4.95 4.24 -15.67
C ILE A 113 -3.44 4.31 -15.89
N ARG A 114 -2.99 4.02 -17.10
CA ARG A 114 -1.57 4.01 -17.47
C ARG A 114 -1.08 5.31 -18.06
N GLU A 115 -2.01 6.13 -18.54
CA GLU A 115 -1.75 7.40 -19.18
C GLU A 115 -2.93 8.34 -18.97
N LEU A 116 -2.63 9.60 -18.65
CA LEU A 116 -3.64 10.64 -18.46
C LEU A 116 -3.24 11.90 -19.25
N GLU A 117 -4.04 12.27 -20.24
CA GLU A 117 -3.89 13.52 -20.96
C GLU A 117 -4.51 14.68 -20.17
N LEU A 118 -3.73 15.73 -19.96
CA LEU A 118 -4.23 17.01 -19.49
C LEU A 118 -4.11 18.06 -20.58
N ARG A 119 -5.27 18.60 -20.98
CA ARG A 119 -5.35 19.73 -21.91
C ARG A 119 -4.86 21.03 -21.25
N PRO A 120 -4.59 22.09 -22.01
CA PRO A 120 -4.23 23.40 -21.46
C PRO A 120 -5.20 23.85 -20.35
N ASN A 121 -4.63 24.35 -19.25
CA ASN A 121 -5.35 24.91 -18.11
C ASN A 121 -6.38 23.97 -17.47
N THR A 122 -6.15 22.65 -17.56
CA THR A 122 -7.01 21.64 -16.91
C THR A 122 -6.33 20.99 -15.71
N THR A 123 -7.16 20.38 -14.87
CA THR A 123 -6.72 19.64 -13.67
C THR A 123 -7.37 18.27 -13.61
N ALA A 124 -6.71 17.35 -12.94
CA ALA A 124 -7.27 16.06 -12.56
C ALA A 124 -6.76 15.65 -11.17
N THR A 125 -7.48 14.76 -10.52
CA THR A 125 -7.00 14.11 -9.29
C THR A 125 -6.91 12.61 -9.50
N TRP A 126 -5.86 12.00 -8.97
CA TRP A 126 -5.65 10.55 -9.04
C TRP A 126 -5.40 10.01 -7.64
N THR A 127 -6.36 9.23 -7.12
CA THR A 127 -6.28 8.60 -5.80
C THR A 127 -5.88 7.14 -5.95
N PHE A 128 -4.85 6.73 -5.21
CA PHE A 128 -4.30 5.37 -5.30
C PHE A 128 -3.59 4.93 -4.02
N ILE A 129 -3.29 3.64 -3.96
CA ILE A 129 -2.46 3.00 -2.92
C ILE A 129 -1.33 2.25 -3.63
N PRO A 130 -0.04 2.61 -3.37
CA PRO A 130 1.11 1.86 -3.86
C PRO A 130 1.14 0.45 -3.26
N ILE A 131 1.49 -0.56 -4.08
CA ILE A 131 1.51 -1.97 -3.65
C ILE A 131 2.89 -2.57 -3.86
N LYS A 132 3.47 -2.39 -5.05
CA LYS A 132 4.72 -3.04 -5.43
C LYS A 132 5.88 -2.05 -5.37
N SER A 133 6.86 -2.31 -4.50
CA SER A 133 8.08 -1.49 -4.38
C SER A 133 8.91 -1.54 -5.66
N GLY A 134 9.55 -0.42 -5.99
CA GLY A 134 10.37 -0.28 -7.19
C GLY A 134 10.55 1.18 -7.60
N THR A 135 11.29 1.39 -8.68
CA THR A 135 11.43 2.70 -9.33
C THR A 135 10.88 2.61 -10.74
N TYR A 136 10.02 3.54 -11.09
CA TYR A 136 9.22 3.55 -12.31
C TYR A 136 9.49 4.83 -13.10
N GLU A 137 9.54 4.69 -14.42
CA GLU A 137 9.69 5.86 -15.30
C GLU A 137 8.38 6.66 -15.37
N LEU A 138 8.52 7.98 -15.44
CA LEU A 138 7.47 8.93 -15.78
C LEU A 138 7.91 9.73 -17.00
N HIS A 139 7.04 9.86 -18.01
CA HIS A 139 7.32 10.69 -19.18
C HIS A 139 6.05 11.29 -19.79
N CYS A 140 6.21 12.28 -20.62
CA CYS A 140 5.17 12.75 -21.52
C CYS A 140 5.23 11.95 -22.83
N ALA A 141 4.11 11.35 -23.24
CA ALA A 141 4.04 10.48 -24.44
C ALA A 141 4.02 11.25 -25.77
N ILE A 142 4.02 12.59 -25.77
CA ILE A 142 4.13 13.37 -27.00
C ILE A 142 5.55 13.22 -27.56
N ALA A 143 5.66 12.92 -28.87
CA ALA A 143 6.94 12.76 -29.54
C ALA A 143 7.84 14.00 -29.34
N GLY A 144 9.09 13.78 -28.95
CA GLY A 144 10.08 14.83 -28.67
C GLY A 144 10.01 15.44 -27.27
N HIS A 145 8.90 15.30 -26.53
CA HIS A 145 8.78 15.91 -25.18
C HIS A 145 9.67 15.23 -24.15
N ALA A 146 9.69 13.90 -24.17
CA ALA A 146 10.55 13.14 -23.27
C ALA A 146 12.03 13.36 -23.56
N GLU A 147 12.43 13.47 -24.82
CA GLU A 147 13.78 13.77 -25.30
C GLU A 147 14.20 15.19 -24.91
N ALA A 148 13.25 16.12 -24.91
CA ALA A 148 13.47 17.52 -24.47
C ALA A 148 13.48 17.71 -22.94
N GLY A 149 13.31 16.61 -22.16
CA GLY A 149 13.45 16.64 -20.71
C GLY A 149 12.16 16.45 -19.92
N MET A 150 11.00 16.26 -20.59
CA MET A 150 9.73 16.00 -19.86
C MET A 150 9.67 14.55 -19.38
N ARG A 151 10.58 14.23 -18.46
CA ARG A 151 10.76 12.94 -17.79
C ARG A 151 10.83 13.10 -16.29
N GLY A 152 10.55 12.03 -15.59
CA GLY A 152 10.66 11.93 -14.14
C GLY A 152 10.82 10.49 -13.68
N SER A 153 10.82 10.31 -12.37
CA SER A 153 10.85 8.99 -11.74
C SER A 153 9.90 8.93 -10.55
N ILE A 154 9.30 7.77 -10.35
CA ILE A 154 8.42 7.46 -9.23
C ILE A 154 9.03 6.28 -8.48
N THR A 155 9.37 6.46 -7.21
CA THR A 155 9.87 5.39 -6.34
C THR A 155 8.80 4.99 -5.35
N ILE A 156 8.48 3.70 -5.28
CA ILE A 156 7.66 3.11 -4.21
C ILE A 156 8.60 2.39 -3.25
N GLN A 157 8.67 2.88 -2.02
CA GLN A 157 9.42 2.24 -0.93
C GLN A 157 8.54 1.19 -0.24
N PRO A 158 9.15 0.13 0.34
CA PRO A 158 8.43 -0.77 1.23
C PRO A 158 7.76 0.01 2.37
N SER A 159 6.64 -0.51 2.88
CA SER A 159 6.09 -0.02 4.15
C SER A 159 7.13 -0.21 5.25
N ALA A 160 7.34 0.82 6.07
CA ALA A 160 8.05 0.63 7.32
C ALA A 160 7.20 -0.34 8.15
N VAL A 161 7.69 -1.58 8.27
CA VAL A 161 7.04 -2.58 9.13
C VAL A 161 7.35 -2.18 10.56
N ASP A 162 6.32 -1.69 11.26
CA ASP A 162 6.34 -1.54 12.72
C ASP A 162 6.22 -2.91 13.42
#